data_8c5e7146af09448286dfbc8c22aa235e
#
_entry.id   8c5e7146af09448286dfbc8c22aa235e
#
_cell.length_a   1.000
_cell.length_b   1.000
_cell.length_c   1.000
_cell.angle_alpha   90.00
_cell.angle_beta   90.00
_cell.angle_gamma   90.00
#
_symmetry.space_group_name_H-M   'P 1'
#
loop_
_entity.id
_entity.type
_entity.pdbx_description
1 polymer ?
#
loop_
_entity_poly.entity_id
_entity_poly.type
_entity_poly.pdbx_seq_one_letter_code
_entity_poly.pdbx_strand_id
1 'polypeptide(L)' 'VTKDLTAVIALQGLPCGNVVSATQQGQDDYVASCENGNRYHVFVGADGRVIVEKIG' A
#
# COMPACT_ATOMS: atom_id res chain seq x y z
N VAL A 1 -6.41 -8.77 3.15
CA VAL A 1 -5.26 -7.84 3.17
C VAL A 1 -5.32 -6.87 2.01
N THR A 2 -5.61 -7.34 0.79
CA THR A 2 -5.65 -6.44 -0.38
C THR A 2 -6.74 -5.38 -0.28
N LYS A 3 -7.90 -5.70 0.30
CA LYS A 3 -8.96 -4.71 0.51
C LYS A 3 -8.54 -3.61 1.47
N ASP A 4 -7.83 -3.97 2.52
CA ASP A 4 -7.34 -3.01 3.51
C ASP A 4 -6.32 -2.08 2.86
N LEU A 5 -5.42 -2.63 2.06
CA LEU A 5 -4.41 -1.83 1.35
C LEU A 5 -5.05 -0.92 0.31
N THR A 6 -6.08 -1.41 -0.41
CA THR A 6 -6.83 -0.59 -1.35
C THR A 6 -7.42 0.64 -0.64
N ALA A 7 -8.05 0.41 0.51
CA ALA A 7 -8.66 1.50 1.29
C ALA A 7 -7.60 2.49 1.78
N VAL A 8 -6.46 2.00 2.27
CA VAL A 8 -5.38 2.85 2.75
C VAL A 8 -4.85 3.74 1.64
N ILE A 9 -4.58 3.17 0.46
CA ILE A 9 -4.05 3.93 -0.67
C ILE A 9 -5.09 4.93 -1.17
N ALA A 10 -6.36 4.54 -1.23
CA ALA A 10 -7.44 5.43 -1.64
C ALA A 10 -7.59 6.63 -0.70
N LEU A 11 -7.46 6.41 0.59
CA LEU A 11 -7.53 7.49 1.59
C LEU A 11 -6.38 8.48 1.44
N GLN A 12 -5.24 8.04 0.93
CA GLN A 12 -4.11 8.92 0.64
C GLN A 12 -4.32 9.70 -0.65
N GLY A 13 -5.35 9.39 -1.42
CA GLY A 13 -5.62 10.06 -2.68
C GLY A 13 -4.68 9.65 -3.81
N LEU A 14 -4.05 8.48 -3.70
CA LEU A 14 -3.07 8.02 -4.68
C LEU A 14 -3.74 7.22 -5.80
N PRO A 15 -3.30 7.39 -7.06
CA PRO A 15 -3.87 6.64 -8.18
C PRO A 15 -3.44 5.17 -8.11
N CYS A 16 -4.40 4.29 -7.92
CA CYS A 16 -4.15 2.85 -7.81
C CYS A 16 -5.23 2.03 -8.49
N GLY A 17 -6.50 2.42 -8.32
CA GLY A 17 -7.62 1.56 -8.61
C GLY A 17 -7.77 0.57 -7.48
N ASN A 18 -7.58 -0.71 -7.75
CA ASN A 18 -7.60 -1.74 -6.72
C ASN A 18 -6.22 -2.35 -6.55
N VAL A 19 -5.90 -2.76 -5.34
CA VAL A 19 -4.71 -3.57 -5.09
C VAL A 19 -4.99 -4.98 -5.56
N VAL A 20 -4.22 -5.47 -6.53
CA VAL A 20 -4.41 -6.79 -7.11
C VAL A 20 -3.50 -7.83 -6.48
N SER A 21 -2.41 -7.40 -5.85
CA SER A 21 -1.55 -8.30 -5.12
C SER A 21 -0.81 -7.53 -4.02
N ALA A 22 -0.46 -8.22 -2.95
CA ALA A 22 0.27 -7.62 -1.84
C ALA A 22 1.27 -8.64 -1.31
N THR A 23 2.48 -8.17 -1.01
CA THR A 23 3.54 -8.99 -0.43
C THR A 23 3.90 -8.41 0.92
N GLN A 24 3.86 -9.23 1.97
CA GLN A 24 4.29 -8.81 3.29
C GLN A 24 5.82 -8.93 3.38
N GLN A 25 6.47 -7.81 3.66
CA GLN A 25 7.92 -7.74 3.76
C GLN A 25 8.40 -7.88 5.20
N GLY A 26 7.52 -7.58 6.15
CA GLY A 26 7.78 -7.66 7.57
C GLY A 26 6.46 -7.56 8.31
N GLN A 27 6.51 -7.40 9.63
CA GLN A 27 5.31 -7.43 10.46
C GLN A 27 4.29 -6.34 10.07
N ASP A 28 4.76 -5.12 9.85
CA ASP A 28 3.90 -4.00 9.47
C ASP A 28 4.42 -3.36 8.18
N ASP A 29 4.78 -4.17 7.21
CA ASP A 29 5.47 -3.71 6.01
C ASP A 29 4.97 -4.52 4.81
N TYR A 30 4.35 -3.84 3.84
CA TYR A 30 3.74 -4.47 2.68
C TYR A 30 4.15 -3.75 1.41
N VAL A 31 4.25 -4.50 0.32
CA VAL A 31 4.33 -3.94 -1.04
C VAL A 31 3.04 -4.29 -1.75
N ALA A 32 2.32 -3.26 -2.18
CA ALA A 32 1.03 -3.42 -2.87
C ALA A 32 1.20 -3.13 -4.35
N SER A 33 0.69 -4.02 -5.19
CA SER A 33 0.64 -3.82 -6.64
C SER A 33 -0.77 -3.43 -7.04
N CYS A 34 -0.90 -2.36 -7.81
CA CYS A 34 -2.17 -1.80 -8.22
C CYS A 34 -2.56 -2.27 -9.62
N GLU A 35 -3.86 -2.29 -9.92
CA GLU A 35 -4.36 -2.69 -11.23
C GLU A 35 -3.90 -1.75 -12.36
N ASN A 36 -3.59 -0.49 -12.02
CA ASN A 36 -3.10 0.47 -13.00
C ASN A 36 -1.59 0.37 -13.27
N GLY A 37 -0.91 -0.63 -12.68
CA GLY A 37 0.51 -0.84 -12.87
C GLY A 37 1.41 -0.15 -11.84
N ASN A 38 0.87 0.70 -10.99
CA ASN A 38 1.64 1.35 -9.93
C ASN A 38 1.86 0.37 -8.77
N ARG A 39 2.97 0.58 -8.05
CA ARG A 39 3.26 -0.17 -6.83
C ARG A 39 3.57 0.80 -5.71
N TYR A 40 3.18 0.42 -4.51
CA TYR A 40 3.34 1.25 -3.32
C TYR A 40 3.90 0.42 -2.18
N HIS A 41 4.78 1.04 -1.42
CA HIS A 41 5.30 0.49 -0.18
C HIS A 41 4.43 1.05 0.96
N VAL A 42 3.74 0.17 1.66
CA VAL A 42 2.84 0.53 2.76
C VAL A 42 3.44 -0.02 4.04
N PHE A 43 3.73 0.86 4.99
CA PHE A 43 4.36 0.44 6.23
C PHE A 43 3.93 1.35 7.39
N VAL A 44 4.21 0.91 8.60
CA VAL A 44 3.91 1.69 9.80
C VAL A 44 5.19 2.37 10.26
N GLY A 45 5.13 3.70 10.40
CA GLY A 45 6.25 4.49 10.87
C GLY A 45 6.47 4.33 12.37
N ALA A 46 7.57 4.90 12.88
CA ALA A 46 7.96 4.80 14.28
C ALA A 46 6.91 5.39 15.23
N ASP A 47 6.12 6.34 14.75
CA ASP A 47 5.05 6.99 15.52
C ASP A 47 3.70 6.27 15.43
N GLY A 48 3.65 5.10 14.76
CA GLY A 48 2.43 4.32 14.58
C GLY A 48 1.57 4.76 13.41
N ARG A 49 2.05 5.67 12.58
CA ARG A 49 1.30 6.13 11.39
C ARG A 49 1.55 5.22 10.21
N VAL A 50 0.49 5.00 9.43
CA VAL A 50 0.61 4.28 8.16
C VAL A 50 1.19 5.22 7.10
N ILE A 51 2.28 4.79 6.47
CA ILE A 51 2.98 5.56 5.44
C ILE A 51 2.86 4.80 4.13
N VAL A 52 2.57 5.53 3.04
CA VAL A 52 2.46 4.96 1.70
C VAL A 52 3.42 5.69 0.78
N GLU A 53 4.32 4.95 0.15
CA GLU A 53 5.31 5.50 -0.78
C GLU A 53 5.20 4.81 -2.13
N LYS A 54 5.18 5.58 -3.21
CA LYS A 54 5.18 5.03 -4.56
C LYS A 54 6.58 4.52 -4.90
N ILE A 55 6.67 3.27 -5.37
CA ILE A 55 7.94 2.64 -5.70
C ILE A 55 8.02 2.15 -7.14
N GLY A 56 6.95 2.21 -7.87
CA GLY A 56 6.99 1.74 -9.26
C GLY A 56 5.81 2.07 -10.08
#